data_4e243acff45a2ee79dbd1b879f028cf0
#
_entry.id   4e243acff45a2ee79dbd1b879f028cf0
#
_cell.length_a   1.000
_cell.length_b   1.000
_cell.length_c   1.000
_cell.angle_alpha   90.00
_cell.angle_beta   90.00
_cell.angle_gamma   90.00
#
_symmetry.space_group_name_H-M   'P 1'
#
loop_
_entity.id
_entity.type
_entity.pdbx_description
1 polymer ?
#
loop_
_entity_poly.entity_id
_entity_poly.type
_entity_poly.pdbx_seq_one_letter_code
_entity_poly.pdbx_strand_id
1 'polypeptide(L)'
;MNSFKKVTLIIAAALTSTMLVSPAAIANAGTVTLTVAGSAATGGTVVTTPVALPVPADNSIDAADALKIAVTAVDTGTVVTAVAVNATLVPALAASGAAVTASSGTSTLSIATGTGTSADFYVYTKSTAVGSVSITRAGTTTVYYVQGTAGALNSITLTAPASAAAGTSQVLKVSGYDVFGNLKGGAT
;
A
#
# COMPACT_ATOMS: atom_id res chain seq x y z
N MET A 1 -19.02 -23.59 65.80
CA MET A 1 -18.40 -22.31 65.40
C MET A 1 -17.21 -22.47 64.43
N ASN A 2 -16.91 -23.66 63.93
CA ASN A 2 -15.76 -23.90 63.06
C ASN A 2 -16.04 -23.98 61.52
N SER A 3 -17.30 -24.05 61.10
CA SER A 3 -17.66 -24.20 59.68
C SER A 3 -17.56 -22.88 58.91
N PHE A 4 -17.85 -21.76 59.53
CA PHE A 4 -17.80 -20.42 58.85
C PHE A 4 -16.37 -19.96 58.52
N LYS A 5 -15.37 -20.31 59.33
CA LYS A 5 -13.97 -19.96 59.07
C LYS A 5 -13.38 -20.71 57.87
N LYS A 6 -13.84 -21.95 57.62
CA LYS A 6 -13.35 -22.76 56.52
C LYS A 6 -13.97 -22.30 55.17
N VAL A 7 -15.23 -21.86 55.15
CA VAL A 7 -15.89 -21.33 53.97
C VAL A 7 -15.29 -20.00 53.54
N THR A 8 -14.98 -19.11 54.47
CA THR A 8 -14.36 -17.82 54.20
C THR A 8 -12.95 -17.95 53.59
N LEU A 9 -12.19 -18.95 54.03
CA LEU A 9 -10.84 -19.19 53.48
C LEU A 9 -10.87 -19.77 52.07
N ILE A 10 -11.86 -20.58 51.73
CA ILE A 10 -12.02 -21.15 50.38
C ILE A 10 -12.48 -20.09 49.38
N ILE A 11 -13.38 -19.18 49.80
CA ILE A 11 -13.84 -18.07 48.94
C ILE A 11 -12.69 -17.06 48.71
N ALA A 12 -11.87 -16.77 49.70
CA ALA A 12 -10.72 -15.89 49.55
C ALA A 12 -9.66 -16.51 48.60
N ALA A 13 -9.40 -17.80 48.69
CA ALA A 13 -8.46 -18.50 47.79
C ALA A 13 -9.01 -18.62 46.35
N ALA A 14 -10.32 -18.77 46.17
CA ALA A 14 -10.93 -18.79 44.85
C ALA A 14 -10.95 -17.38 44.17
N LEU A 15 -11.13 -16.33 44.97
CA LEU A 15 -11.12 -14.94 44.45
C LEU A 15 -9.70 -14.49 44.08
N THR A 16 -8.66 -14.94 44.79
CA THR A 16 -7.28 -14.58 44.47
C THR A 16 -6.73 -15.34 43.24
N SER A 17 -7.25 -16.51 42.93
CA SER A 17 -6.82 -17.28 41.75
C SER A 17 -7.41 -16.77 40.43
N THR A 18 -8.51 -16.01 40.46
CA THR A 18 -9.12 -15.44 39.24
C THR A 18 -8.54 -14.07 38.87
N MET A 19 -7.72 -13.44 39.72
CA MET A 19 -7.11 -12.14 39.42
C MET A 19 -5.70 -12.22 38.83
N LEU A 20 -5.18 -13.42 38.57
CA LEU A 20 -3.91 -13.62 37.86
C LEU A 20 -4.14 -13.96 36.37
N VAL A 21 -5.11 -13.29 35.74
CA VAL A 21 -5.08 -13.19 34.30
C VAL A 21 -4.01 -12.14 33.98
N SER A 22 -2.80 -12.60 33.66
CA SER A 22 -1.81 -11.74 33.06
C SER A 22 -2.50 -11.00 31.91
N PRO A 23 -2.46 -9.67 31.85
CA PRO A 23 -2.96 -8.98 30.66
C PRO A 23 -2.25 -9.62 29.47
N ALA A 24 -3.02 -10.12 28.50
CA ALA A 24 -2.44 -10.63 27.27
C ALA A 24 -1.49 -9.55 26.78
N ALA A 25 -0.22 -9.90 26.57
CA ALA A 25 0.75 -8.98 26.03
C ALA A 25 0.17 -8.41 24.73
N ILE A 26 0.00 -7.08 24.66
CA ILE A 26 -0.47 -6.45 23.44
C ILE A 26 0.64 -6.68 22.41
N ALA A 27 0.31 -7.43 21.35
CA ALA A 27 1.26 -7.71 20.30
C ALA A 27 1.80 -6.39 19.70
N ASN A 28 3.12 -6.30 19.55
CA ASN A 28 3.75 -5.10 19.02
C ASN A 28 3.49 -5.00 17.51
N ALA A 29 2.76 -3.97 17.12
CA ALA A 29 2.48 -3.68 15.71
C ALA A 29 3.68 -3.10 14.96
N GLY A 30 4.75 -2.75 15.65
CA GLY A 30 5.95 -2.16 15.05
C GLY A 30 5.70 -0.81 14.39
N THR A 31 6.64 -0.41 13.55
CA THR A 31 6.60 0.84 12.77
C THR A 31 6.51 0.56 11.27
N VAL A 32 5.88 1.49 10.53
CA VAL A 32 5.83 1.45 9.07
C VAL A 32 6.61 2.63 8.52
N THR A 33 7.54 2.37 7.62
CA THR A 33 8.27 3.39 6.87
C THR A 33 7.96 3.26 5.39
N LEU A 34 7.84 4.41 4.73
CA LEU A 34 7.54 4.54 3.31
C LEU A 34 8.75 5.15 2.60
N THR A 35 9.26 4.50 1.55
CA THR A 35 10.35 5.04 0.74
C THR A 35 10.05 4.89 -0.75
N VAL A 36 10.42 5.91 -1.54
CA VAL A 36 10.39 5.91 -3.00
C VAL A 36 11.80 6.16 -3.51
N ALA A 37 12.29 5.30 -4.38
CA ALA A 37 13.67 5.39 -4.92
C ALA A 37 14.74 5.55 -3.82
N GLY A 38 14.57 4.87 -2.67
CA GLY A 38 15.49 4.93 -1.54
C GLY A 38 15.37 6.15 -0.64
N SER A 39 14.51 7.13 -0.95
CA SER A 39 14.27 8.32 -0.13
C SER A 39 12.94 8.21 0.63
N ALA A 40 12.86 8.83 1.80
CA ALA A 40 11.61 8.88 2.57
C ALA A 40 10.49 9.49 1.73
N ALA A 41 9.34 8.80 1.67
CA ALA A 41 8.19 9.29 0.93
C ALA A 41 7.55 10.48 1.65
N THR A 42 7.06 11.44 0.86
CA THR A 42 6.31 12.59 1.36
C THR A 42 4.80 12.32 1.20
N GLY A 43 4.02 12.55 2.24
CA GLY A 43 2.56 12.34 2.23
C GLY A 43 2.16 10.88 2.50
N GLY A 44 1.00 10.49 1.97
CA GLY A 44 0.50 9.11 2.02
C GLY A 44 -0.39 8.78 3.22
N THR A 45 -0.42 9.57 4.27
CA THR A 45 -1.28 9.32 5.44
C THR A 45 -2.69 9.90 5.29
N VAL A 46 -2.89 10.79 4.35
CA VAL A 46 -4.17 11.45 4.07
C VAL A 46 -4.49 11.36 2.59
N VAL A 47 -5.75 11.13 2.25
CA VAL A 47 -6.21 10.95 0.86
C VAL A 47 -5.95 12.17 -0.03
N THR A 48 -5.91 13.37 0.56
CA THR A 48 -5.65 14.63 -0.17
C THR A 48 -4.17 14.89 -0.43
N THR A 49 -3.27 14.15 0.22
CA THR A 49 -1.83 14.22 0.04
C THR A 49 -1.24 12.82 -0.12
N PRO A 50 -1.63 12.08 -1.20
CA PRO A 50 -1.11 10.74 -1.45
C PRO A 50 0.39 10.79 -1.76
N VAL A 51 1.09 9.66 -1.59
CA VAL A 51 2.46 9.52 -2.11
C VAL A 51 2.37 9.52 -3.65
N ALA A 52 3.09 10.43 -4.28
CA ALA A 52 3.20 10.46 -5.73
C ALA A 52 4.19 9.38 -6.19
N LEU A 53 3.76 8.54 -7.13
CA LEU A 53 4.56 7.48 -7.73
C LEU A 53 4.63 7.67 -9.24
N PRO A 54 5.77 7.46 -9.91
CA PRO A 54 5.78 7.34 -11.35
C PRO A 54 4.93 6.14 -11.78
N VAL A 55 4.12 6.28 -12.80
CA VAL A 55 3.54 5.12 -13.50
C VAL A 55 4.65 4.50 -14.33
N PRO A 56 4.90 3.17 -14.27
CA PRO A 56 5.98 2.53 -15.01
C PRO A 56 5.93 2.86 -16.50
N ALA A 57 7.07 3.24 -17.08
CA ALA A 57 7.13 3.73 -18.46
C ALA A 57 7.10 2.61 -19.51
N ASP A 58 7.57 1.42 -19.15
CA ASP A 58 7.87 0.32 -20.07
C ASP A 58 7.17 -1.01 -19.70
N ASN A 59 6.11 -0.94 -18.92
CA ASN A 59 5.40 -2.11 -18.40
C ASN A 59 6.25 -3.00 -17.47
N SER A 60 7.34 -2.48 -16.96
CA SER A 60 8.16 -3.09 -15.90
C SER A 60 8.16 -2.22 -14.65
N ILE A 61 8.49 -2.80 -13.51
CA ILE A 61 8.51 -2.10 -12.23
C ILE A 61 9.89 -2.25 -11.63
N ASP A 62 10.50 -1.14 -11.31
CA ASP A 62 11.74 -1.10 -10.56
C ASP A 62 11.57 -0.30 -9.24
N ALA A 63 12.67 -0.11 -8.52
CA ALA A 63 12.62 0.62 -7.26
C ALA A 63 12.30 2.12 -7.42
N ALA A 64 12.45 2.70 -8.62
CA ALA A 64 12.10 4.09 -8.89
C ALA A 64 10.58 4.26 -9.09
N ASP A 65 9.91 3.22 -9.61
CA ASP A 65 8.47 3.23 -9.90
C ASP A 65 7.60 2.79 -8.72
N ALA A 66 8.20 2.23 -7.68
CA ALA A 66 7.48 1.60 -6.58
C ALA A 66 7.71 2.30 -5.23
N LEU A 67 6.65 2.34 -4.44
CA LEU A 67 6.72 2.66 -3.02
C LEU A 67 7.14 1.39 -2.26
N LYS A 68 8.31 1.42 -1.62
CA LYS A 68 8.67 0.40 -0.64
C LYS A 68 7.97 0.70 0.67
N ILE A 69 7.27 -0.29 1.19
CA ILE A 69 6.69 -0.30 2.54
C ILE A 69 7.50 -1.28 3.38
N ALA A 70 8.17 -0.76 4.39
CA ALA A 70 8.92 -1.56 5.35
C ALA A 70 8.19 -1.51 6.71
N VAL A 71 7.79 -2.68 7.18
CA VAL A 71 7.25 -2.90 8.53
C VAL A 71 8.36 -3.47 9.38
N THR A 72 8.71 -2.82 10.48
CA THR A 72 9.83 -3.22 11.35
C THR A 72 9.42 -3.27 12.81
N ALA A 73 10.19 -3.99 13.62
CA ALA A 73 10.00 -4.12 15.06
C ALA A 73 8.61 -4.68 15.47
N VAL A 74 8.01 -5.53 14.63
CA VAL A 74 6.85 -6.34 15.03
C VAL A 74 7.29 -7.55 15.84
N ASP A 75 6.35 -8.16 16.56
CA ASP A 75 6.65 -9.43 17.26
C ASP A 75 6.96 -10.54 16.25
N THR A 76 7.84 -11.47 16.63
CA THR A 76 8.14 -12.67 15.82
C THR A 76 6.88 -13.47 15.57
N GLY A 77 6.77 -14.07 14.39
CA GLY A 77 5.59 -14.83 13.97
C GLY A 77 4.37 -13.96 13.59
N THR A 78 4.51 -12.62 13.60
CA THR A 78 3.46 -11.71 13.14
C THR A 78 3.20 -11.90 11.65
N VAL A 79 1.93 -11.96 11.27
CA VAL A 79 1.52 -11.89 9.87
C VAL A 79 1.17 -10.44 9.54
N VAL A 80 1.89 -9.90 8.56
CA VAL A 80 1.59 -8.59 7.97
C VAL A 80 0.73 -8.82 6.73
N THR A 81 -0.49 -8.30 6.76
CA THR A 81 -1.42 -8.39 5.61
C THR A 81 -1.59 -7.01 5.01
N ALA A 82 -1.45 -6.91 3.70
CA ALA A 82 -1.70 -5.71 2.92
C ALA A 82 -2.83 -5.94 1.92
N VAL A 83 -3.72 -4.96 1.78
CA VAL A 83 -4.80 -4.93 0.78
C VAL A 83 -4.74 -3.62 0.03
N ALA A 84 -4.67 -3.69 -1.30
CA ALA A 84 -4.59 -2.52 -2.17
C ALA A 84 -5.87 -2.32 -2.99
N VAL A 85 -6.25 -1.07 -3.18
CA VAL A 85 -7.33 -0.60 -4.08
C VAL A 85 -6.72 0.43 -5.02
N ASN A 86 -6.94 0.29 -6.32
CA ASN A 86 -6.31 1.11 -7.38
C ASN A 86 -4.77 1.14 -7.31
N ALA A 87 -4.18 0.11 -6.72
CA ALA A 87 -2.74 -0.09 -6.63
C ALA A 87 -2.46 -1.60 -6.64
N THR A 88 -1.21 -1.98 -6.83
CA THR A 88 -0.79 -3.37 -6.93
C THR A 88 0.36 -3.62 -5.96
N LEU A 89 0.34 -4.79 -5.30
CA LEU A 89 1.32 -5.22 -4.31
C LEU A 89 2.28 -6.24 -4.93
N VAL A 90 3.57 -6.10 -4.63
CA VAL A 90 4.62 -7.04 -5.04
C VAL A 90 5.45 -7.41 -3.81
N PRO A 91 5.67 -8.70 -3.50
CA PRO A 91 6.38 -9.11 -2.29
C PRO A 91 7.86 -8.74 -2.28
N ALA A 92 8.49 -8.70 -3.45
CA ALA A 92 9.88 -8.31 -3.62
C ALA A 92 10.11 -7.80 -5.04
N LEU A 93 10.99 -6.81 -5.18
CA LEU A 93 11.65 -6.51 -6.46
C LEU A 93 12.86 -7.43 -6.59
N ALA A 94 13.19 -7.81 -7.81
CA ALA A 94 14.33 -8.69 -8.03
C ALA A 94 15.64 -8.02 -7.53
N ALA A 95 16.45 -8.76 -6.80
CA ALA A 95 17.61 -8.26 -6.06
C ALA A 95 18.74 -7.63 -6.93
N SER A 96 18.66 -7.77 -8.25
CA SER A 96 19.67 -7.30 -9.20
C SER A 96 19.21 -6.15 -10.11
N GLY A 97 18.12 -5.45 -9.74
CA GLY A 97 17.55 -4.42 -10.61
C GLY A 97 16.79 -4.99 -11.81
N ALA A 98 16.60 -6.31 -11.88
CA ALA A 98 15.68 -6.89 -12.86
C ALA A 98 14.26 -6.46 -12.50
N ALA A 99 13.65 -5.71 -13.39
CA ALA A 99 12.31 -5.21 -13.23
C ALA A 99 11.29 -6.36 -13.15
N VAL A 100 10.33 -6.25 -12.23
CA VAL A 100 9.16 -7.12 -12.20
C VAL A 100 8.17 -6.59 -13.23
N THR A 101 7.65 -7.44 -14.11
CA THR A 101 6.67 -6.99 -15.11
C THR A 101 5.45 -6.36 -14.43
N ALA A 102 4.95 -5.25 -14.96
CA ALA A 102 3.80 -4.53 -14.39
C ALA A 102 2.50 -5.35 -14.37
N SER A 103 2.47 -6.51 -15.00
CA SER A 103 1.41 -7.51 -14.89
C SER A 103 1.55 -8.42 -13.66
N SER A 104 2.74 -8.48 -13.06
CA SER A 104 2.97 -9.25 -11.82
C SER A 104 2.49 -8.45 -10.63
N GLY A 105 1.91 -9.12 -9.68
CA GLY A 105 1.44 -8.52 -8.44
C GLY A 105 0.00 -8.82 -8.14
N THR A 106 -0.41 -8.51 -6.94
CA THR A 106 -1.71 -8.85 -6.38
C THR A 106 -2.36 -7.66 -5.72
N SER A 107 -3.66 -7.72 -5.49
CA SER A 107 -4.39 -6.74 -4.64
C SER A 107 -4.32 -7.09 -3.15
N THR A 108 -3.89 -8.29 -2.81
CA THR A 108 -3.76 -8.76 -1.41
C THR A 108 -2.45 -9.51 -1.24
N LEU A 109 -1.73 -9.23 -0.17
CA LEU A 109 -0.46 -9.84 0.15
C LEU A 109 -0.42 -10.16 1.65
N SER A 110 0.09 -11.34 2.01
CA SER A 110 0.34 -11.73 3.40
C SER A 110 1.77 -12.21 3.54
N ILE A 111 2.51 -11.62 4.46
CA ILE A 111 3.91 -11.94 4.74
C ILE A 111 4.02 -12.33 6.20
N ALA A 112 4.45 -13.55 6.48
CA ALA A 112 4.79 -14.00 7.82
C ALA A 112 6.24 -13.60 8.14
N THR A 113 6.47 -12.94 9.27
CA THR A 113 7.82 -12.54 9.69
C THR A 113 8.67 -13.75 10.13
N GLY A 114 8.07 -14.90 10.41
CA GLY A 114 8.75 -16.09 10.89
C GLY A 114 9.49 -15.82 12.19
N THR A 115 10.80 -16.05 12.22
CA THR A 115 11.68 -15.73 13.36
C THR A 115 12.20 -14.28 13.33
N GLY A 116 11.91 -13.54 12.26
CA GLY A 116 12.27 -12.14 12.14
C GLY A 116 11.24 -11.19 12.75
N THR A 117 11.52 -9.90 12.68
CA THR A 117 10.69 -8.81 13.20
C THR A 117 10.36 -7.77 12.14
N SER A 118 10.52 -8.13 10.86
CA SER A 118 10.27 -7.21 9.74
C SER A 118 9.62 -7.90 8.54
N ALA A 119 8.89 -7.13 7.76
CA ALA A 119 8.32 -7.54 6.48
C ALA A 119 8.36 -6.35 5.52
N ASP A 120 8.94 -6.56 4.35
CA ASP A 120 9.05 -5.53 3.32
C ASP A 120 8.24 -5.96 2.09
N PHE A 121 7.59 -5.01 1.45
CA PHE A 121 6.91 -5.20 0.17
C PHE A 121 6.84 -3.90 -0.60
N TYR A 122 6.41 -3.98 -1.85
CA TYR A 122 6.36 -2.83 -2.75
C TYR A 122 4.95 -2.60 -3.28
N VAL A 123 4.64 -1.35 -3.54
CA VAL A 123 3.36 -0.88 -4.08
C VAL A 123 3.64 -0.05 -5.32
N TYR A 124 2.94 -0.32 -6.40
CA TYR A 124 2.95 0.51 -7.59
C TYR A 124 1.54 0.73 -8.11
N THR A 125 1.38 1.70 -9.00
CA THR A 125 0.10 1.98 -9.65
C THR A 125 0.27 2.15 -11.15
N LYS A 126 -0.75 1.71 -11.91
CA LYS A 126 -0.86 1.91 -13.34
C LYS A 126 -1.78 3.09 -13.69
N SER A 127 -2.33 3.76 -12.69
CA SER A 127 -3.37 4.77 -12.85
C SER A 127 -2.98 6.06 -12.14
N THR A 128 -3.42 7.19 -12.69
CA THR A 128 -3.34 8.51 -12.03
C THR A 128 -4.45 8.75 -11.02
N ALA A 129 -5.39 7.81 -10.87
CA ALA A 129 -6.36 7.86 -9.78
C ALA A 129 -5.70 7.56 -8.43
N VAL A 130 -6.22 8.14 -7.36
CA VAL A 130 -5.76 7.83 -6.01
C VAL A 130 -6.10 6.38 -5.68
N GLY A 131 -5.09 5.66 -5.21
CA GLY A 131 -5.21 4.32 -4.64
C GLY A 131 -4.97 4.32 -3.14
N SER A 132 -5.24 3.20 -2.49
CA SER A 132 -4.96 3.01 -1.07
C SER A 132 -4.37 1.64 -0.80
N VAL A 133 -3.58 1.57 0.28
CA VAL A 133 -3.02 0.32 0.81
C VAL A 133 -3.31 0.25 2.30
N SER A 134 -4.12 -0.71 2.70
CA SER A 134 -4.41 -1.01 4.10
C SER A 134 -3.46 -2.08 4.60
N ILE A 135 -2.72 -1.79 5.67
CA ILE A 135 -1.74 -2.69 6.27
C ILE A 135 -2.21 -3.09 7.64
N THR A 136 -2.48 -4.37 7.85
CA THR A 136 -2.86 -4.94 9.14
C THR A 136 -1.72 -5.75 9.71
N ARG A 137 -1.35 -5.48 10.95
CA ARG A 137 -0.30 -6.15 11.71
C ARG A 137 -0.63 -6.14 13.19
N ALA A 138 -0.47 -7.27 13.87
CA ALA A 138 -0.76 -7.41 15.30
C ALA A 138 -2.10 -6.75 15.72
N GLY A 139 -3.16 -6.91 14.92
CA GLY A 139 -4.48 -6.32 15.16
C GLY A 139 -4.60 -4.81 14.85
N THR A 140 -3.51 -4.13 14.47
CA THR A 140 -3.51 -2.71 14.11
C THR A 140 -3.55 -2.56 12.59
N THR A 141 -4.48 -1.75 12.08
CA THR A 141 -4.58 -1.41 10.65
C THR A 141 -4.21 0.05 10.42
N THR A 142 -3.35 0.28 9.44
CA THR A 142 -2.97 1.61 8.96
C THR A 142 -3.24 1.69 7.46
N VAL A 143 -3.78 2.81 6.99
CA VAL A 143 -4.07 3.04 5.58
C VAL A 143 -3.10 4.08 5.04
N TYR A 144 -2.53 3.81 3.87
CA TYR A 144 -1.70 4.73 3.11
C TYR A 144 -2.30 4.96 1.73
N TYR A 145 -2.12 6.17 1.19
CA TYR A 145 -2.64 6.59 -0.09
C TYR A 145 -1.51 6.82 -1.08
N VAL A 146 -1.70 6.38 -2.31
CA VAL A 146 -0.75 6.54 -3.41
C VAL A 146 -1.47 7.11 -4.61
N GLN A 147 -0.75 7.85 -5.46
CA GLN A 147 -1.29 8.37 -6.72
C GLN A 147 -0.22 8.30 -7.81
N GLY A 148 -0.59 7.76 -8.96
CA GLY A 148 0.31 7.70 -10.10
C GLY A 148 0.47 9.06 -10.78
N THR A 149 1.68 9.33 -11.23
CA THR A 149 1.98 10.41 -12.18
C THR A 149 2.14 9.79 -13.55
N ALA A 150 1.39 10.26 -14.57
CA ALA A 150 1.41 9.68 -15.91
C ALA A 150 2.84 9.51 -16.44
N GLY A 151 3.16 8.32 -16.93
CA GLY A 151 4.47 7.91 -17.43
C GLY A 151 4.91 8.64 -18.69
N ALA A 152 5.85 8.08 -19.42
CA ALA A 152 6.29 8.60 -20.72
C ALA A 152 5.17 8.55 -21.76
N LEU A 153 5.21 9.47 -22.72
CA LEU A 153 4.24 9.48 -23.83
C LEU A 153 4.42 8.22 -24.68
N ASN A 154 3.35 7.45 -24.79
CA ASN A 154 3.33 6.19 -25.58
C ASN A 154 2.46 6.29 -26.82
N SER A 155 1.33 7.01 -26.74
CA SER A 155 0.39 7.14 -27.86
C SER A 155 -0.22 8.54 -27.92
N ILE A 156 -0.67 8.92 -29.13
CA ILE A 156 -1.35 10.19 -29.38
C ILE A 156 -2.67 9.89 -30.09
N THR A 157 -3.74 10.52 -29.63
CA THR A 157 -5.03 10.51 -30.33
C THR A 157 -5.34 11.91 -30.85
N LEU A 158 -5.91 11.92 -32.05
CA LEU A 158 -6.41 13.11 -32.70
C LEU A 158 -7.93 13.01 -32.79
N THR A 159 -8.63 14.02 -32.30
CA THR A 159 -10.08 14.10 -32.40
C THR A 159 -10.44 15.30 -33.27
N ALA A 160 -10.94 15.00 -34.45
CA ALA A 160 -11.48 16.01 -35.36
C ALA A 160 -12.94 16.33 -34.99
N PRO A 161 -13.44 17.54 -35.28
CA PRO A 161 -14.86 17.84 -35.16
C PRO A 161 -15.68 16.97 -36.12
N ALA A 162 -16.92 16.65 -35.71
CA ALA A 162 -17.81 15.75 -36.47
C ALA A 162 -18.16 16.30 -37.89
N SER A 163 -18.12 17.62 -38.07
CA SER A 163 -18.33 18.29 -39.35
C SER A 163 -17.54 19.57 -39.43
N ALA A 164 -17.14 19.98 -40.63
CA ALA A 164 -16.46 21.23 -40.92
C ALA A 164 -17.16 21.92 -42.07
N ALA A 165 -17.51 23.18 -41.94
CA ALA A 165 -17.99 24.00 -43.03
C ALA A 165 -16.79 24.44 -43.92
N ALA A 166 -16.94 24.46 -45.20
CA ALA A 166 -15.91 24.90 -46.11
C ALA A 166 -15.53 26.37 -45.84
N GLY A 167 -14.22 26.64 -45.79
CA GLY A 167 -13.69 27.96 -45.50
C GLY A 167 -13.67 28.38 -44.01
N THR A 168 -14.01 27.49 -43.07
CA THR A 168 -13.92 27.77 -41.65
C THR A 168 -12.69 27.11 -41.01
N SER A 169 -12.08 27.77 -40.01
CA SER A 169 -11.03 27.15 -39.17
C SER A 169 -11.65 26.10 -38.24
N GLN A 170 -10.99 24.98 -38.12
CA GLN A 170 -11.41 23.87 -37.24
C GLN A 170 -10.39 23.65 -36.14
N VAL A 171 -10.88 23.34 -34.97
CA VAL A 171 -10.04 22.98 -33.84
C VAL A 171 -9.86 21.47 -33.78
N LEU A 172 -8.61 21.02 -33.78
CA LEU A 172 -8.24 19.63 -33.66
C LEU A 172 -7.75 19.37 -32.22
N LYS A 173 -8.43 18.48 -31.49
CA LYS A 173 -7.97 18.09 -30.15
C LYS A 173 -6.90 17.02 -30.25
N VAL A 174 -5.75 17.26 -29.65
CA VAL A 174 -4.64 16.33 -29.51
C VAL A 174 -4.55 15.86 -28.07
N SER A 175 -4.51 14.57 -27.83
CA SER A 175 -4.34 13.99 -26.49
C SER A 175 -3.22 12.96 -26.50
N GLY A 176 -2.31 13.06 -25.55
CA GLY A 176 -1.21 12.11 -25.37
C GLY A 176 -1.44 11.22 -24.17
N TYR A 177 -1.10 9.95 -24.30
CA TYR A 177 -1.30 8.94 -23.25
C TYR A 177 -0.03 8.14 -22.99
N ASP A 178 0.16 7.70 -21.76
CA ASP A 178 1.19 6.74 -21.41
C ASP A 178 0.83 5.29 -21.84
N VAL A 179 1.68 4.33 -21.53
CA VAL A 179 1.51 2.91 -21.90
C VAL A 179 0.26 2.28 -21.29
N PHE A 180 -0.25 2.80 -20.18
CA PHE A 180 -1.46 2.33 -19.51
C PHE A 180 -2.71 3.16 -19.84
N GLY A 181 -2.60 4.11 -20.75
CA GLY A 181 -3.72 4.96 -21.17
C GLY A 181 -4.01 6.15 -20.26
N ASN A 182 -3.11 6.50 -19.34
CA ASN A 182 -3.27 7.71 -18.54
C ASN A 182 -2.96 8.94 -19.39
N LEU A 183 -3.78 9.99 -19.26
CA LEU A 183 -3.57 11.25 -19.97
C LEU A 183 -2.27 11.91 -19.50
N LYS A 184 -1.31 12.07 -20.40
CA LYS A 184 -0.03 12.74 -20.16
C LYS A 184 -0.11 14.24 -20.42
N GLY A 185 -0.91 14.62 -21.40
CA GLY A 185 -1.13 15.99 -21.79
C GLY A 185 -2.05 16.09 -22.99
N GLY A 186 -2.58 17.26 -23.26
CA GLY A 186 -3.42 17.54 -24.39
C GLY A 186 -3.35 19.02 -24.75
N ALA A 187 -3.61 19.32 -26.02
CA ALA A 187 -3.77 20.65 -26.55
C ALA A 187 -4.99 20.72 -27.47
N THR A 188 -5.59 21.89 -27.53
CA THR A 188 -6.69 22.23 -28.45
C THR A 188 -6.28 23.36 -29.36
#